data_432e41c8a766ef7f3ef8555f70f649b8
#
_entry.id   432e41c8a766ef7f3ef8555f70f649b8
#
_cell.length_a   1.000
_cell.length_b   1.000
_cell.length_c   1.000
_cell.angle_alpha   90.00
_cell.angle_beta   90.00
_cell.angle_gamma   90.00
#
_symmetry.space_group_name_H-M   'P 1'
#
loop_
_entity.id
_entity.type
_entity.pdbx_description
1 polymer ?
#
loop_
_entity_poly.entity_id
_entity_poly.type
_entity_poly.pdbx_seq_one_letter_code
_entity_poly.pdbx_strand_id
1 'polypeptide(L)'
;MIREYKKKDTYKILQIINDASLKYKGIIPNDCWSEPYMSDQELSKEFNDGVRIYGYHLNNILIGVIGVQKVKDVILIRHAYTLSLYQCKGVGSALLEHLLKKNKNSRLLVGTWKNANWAIKFYKKFDFILHTKEEATLLLNKYWDIPKKQIKNSVVLERN
;
A
#
# COMPACT_ATOMS: atom_id res chain seq x y z
N MET A 1 11.57 -0.58 -15.37
CA MET A 1 10.90 0.68 -15.78
C MET A 1 9.64 0.88 -14.96
N ILE A 2 9.41 2.09 -14.46
CA ILE A 2 8.23 2.44 -13.65
C ILE A 2 7.34 3.38 -14.45
N ARG A 3 6.05 3.07 -14.56
CA ARG A 3 5.04 3.92 -15.21
C ARG A 3 3.73 3.95 -14.43
N GLU A 4 2.94 5.03 -14.63
CA GLU A 4 1.61 5.15 -14.07
C GLU A 4 0.60 4.27 -14.81
N TYR A 5 -0.26 3.62 -14.05
CA TYR A 5 -1.34 2.79 -14.54
C TYR A 5 -2.68 3.54 -14.55
N LYS A 6 -3.54 3.17 -15.47
CA LYS A 6 -4.89 3.72 -15.63
C LYS A 6 -5.94 2.70 -15.19
N LYS A 7 -7.15 3.16 -14.96
CA LYS A 7 -8.30 2.32 -14.60
C LYS A 7 -8.50 1.12 -15.54
N LYS A 8 -8.19 1.25 -16.82
CA LYS A 8 -8.26 0.14 -17.79
C LYS A 8 -7.29 -1.01 -17.51
N ASP A 9 -6.27 -0.78 -16.69
CA ASP A 9 -5.24 -1.77 -16.33
C ASP A 9 -5.57 -2.52 -15.03
N THR A 10 -6.76 -2.33 -14.47
CA THR A 10 -7.21 -2.85 -13.17
C THR A 10 -6.92 -4.35 -13.01
N TYR A 11 -7.19 -5.16 -14.04
CA TYR A 11 -6.96 -6.61 -13.98
C TYR A 11 -5.50 -6.97 -13.64
N LYS A 12 -4.53 -6.32 -14.28
CA LYS A 12 -3.10 -6.58 -14.02
C LYS A 12 -2.68 -6.19 -12.61
N ILE A 13 -3.22 -5.07 -12.13
CA ILE A 13 -2.97 -4.59 -10.76
C ILE A 13 -3.54 -5.57 -9.75
N LEU A 14 -4.78 -6.03 -9.96
CA LEU A 14 -5.44 -7.00 -9.08
C LEU A 14 -4.68 -8.33 -8.97
N GLN A 15 -4.12 -8.83 -10.08
CA GLN A 15 -3.30 -10.03 -10.04
C GLN A 15 -2.13 -9.89 -9.07
N ILE A 16 -1.45 -8.73 -9.06
CA ILE A 16 -0.33 -8.48 -8.16
C ILE A 16 -0.80 -8.33 -6.72
N ILE A 17 -1.84 -7.54 -6.48
CA ILE A 17 -2.37 -7.32 -5.13
C ILE A 17 -2.82 -8.65 -4.52
N ASN A 18 -3.58 -9.45 -5.24
CA ASN A 18 -4.14 -10.69 -4.73
C ASN A 18 -3.11 -11.81 -4.59
N ASP A 19 -2.07 -11.85 -5.42
CA ASP A 19 -0.93 -12.75 -5.24
C ASP A 19 -0.12 -12.38 -3.99
N ALA A 20 0.31 -11.13 -3.90
CA ALA A 20 1.18 -10.67 -2.82
C ALA A 20 0.48 -10.68 -1.45
N SER A 21 -0.81 -10.40 -1.41
CA SER A 21 -1.61 -10.35 -0.17
C SER A 21 -1.84 -11.73 0.45
N LEU A 22 -1.62 -12.83 -0.26
CA LEU A 22 -1.68 -14.18 0.31
C LEU A 22 -0.77 -14.34 1.53
N LYS A 23 0.28 -13.55 1.63
CA LYS A 23 1.16 -13.48 2.80
C LYS A 23 0.43 -13.06 4.09
N TYR A 24 -0.68 -12.35 3.97
CA TYR A 24 -1.51 -11.95 5.13
C TYR A 24 -2.37 -13.08 5.68
N LYS A 25 -2.66 -14.12 4.89
CA LYS A 25 -3.50 -15.24 5.30
C LYS A 25 -2.89 -15.92 6.53
N GLY A 26 -3.66 -15.99 7.62
CA GLY A 26 -3.20 -16.52 8.90
C GLY A 26 -2.36 -15.52 9.74
N ILE A 27 -2.01 -14.35 9.20
CA ILE A 27 -1.27 -13.29 9.92
C ILE A 27 -2.21 -12.21 10.42
N ILE A 28 -3.22 -11.84 9.62
CA ILE A 28 -4.27 -10.91 10.01
C ILE A 28 -5.46 -11.68 10.61
N PRO A 29 -6.35 -11.02 11.39
CA PRO A 29 -7.55 -11.67 11.91
C PRO A 29 -8.37 -12.34 10.78
N ASN A 30 -8.88 -13.55 11.04
CA ASN A 30 -9.65 -14.32 10.05
C ASN A 30 -10.85 -13.55 9.50
N ASP A 31 -11.46 -12.73 10.33
CA ASP A 31 -12.61 -11.90 9.98
C ASP A 31 -12.22 -10.62 9.21
N CYS A 32 -10.92 -10.34 9.04
CA CYS A 32 -10.39 -9.30 8.15
C CYS A 32 -9.87 -9.87 6.83
N TRP A 33 -9.80 -11.19 6.70
CA TRP A 33 -9.34 -11.88 5.48
C TRP A 33 -10.50 -12.22 4.56
N SER A 34 -10.33 -11.96 3.27
CA SER A 34 -11.25 -12.40 2.22
C SER A 34 -10.46 -12.83 0.97
N GLU A 35 -11.03 -13.70 0.15
CA GLU A 35 -10.50 -14.10 -1.15
C GLU A 35 -11.54 -13.82 -2.24
N PRO A 36 -11.22 -12.96 -3.24
CA PRO A 36 -9.96 -12.21 -3.36
C PRO A 36 -9.79 -11.19 -2.23
N TYR A 37 -8.55 -10.87 -1.90
CA TYR A 37 -8.23 -9.82 -0.91
C TYR A 37 -8.73 -8.45 -1.35
N MET A 38 -8.63 -8.16 -2.64
CA MET A 38 -9.20 -6.98 -3.28
C MET A 38 -10.03 -7.37 -4.49
N SER A 39 -11.25 -6.85 -4.58
CA SER A 39 -12.13 -7.01 -5.73
C SER A 39 -11.90 -5.94 -6.78
N ASP A 40 -12.37 -6.21 -8.02
CA ASP A 40 -12.38 -5.22 -9.12
C ASP A 40 -13.15 -3.96 -8.75
N GLN A 41 -14.28 -4.13 -8.07
CA GLN A 41 -15.15 -3.03 -7.65
C GLN A 41 -14.45 -2.11 -6.63
N GLU A 42 -13.77 -2.70 -5.65
CA GLU A 42 -13.01 -1.95 -4.65
C GLU A 42 -11.87 -1.15 -5.29
N LEU A 43 -11.07 -1.77 -6.16
CA LEU A 43 -9.98 -1.08 -6.83
C LEU A 43 -10.51 0.00 -7.79
N SER A 44 -11.59 -0.25 -8.50
CA SER A 44 -12.24 0.74 -9.38
C SER A 44 -12.76 1.94 -8.59
N LYS A 45 -13.33 1.70 -7.40
CA LYS A 45 -13.75 2.78 -6.50
C LYS A 45 -12.55 3.62 -6.06
N GLU A 46 -11.45 3.00 -5.70
CA GLU A 46 -10.24 3.72 -5.28
C GLU A 46 -9.65 4.60 -6.38
N PHE A 47 -9.65 4.14 -7.63
CA PHE A 47 -9.29 4.99 -8.77
C PHE A 47 -10.22 6.21 -8.89
N ASN A 48 -11.53 6.03 -8.68
CA ASN A 48 -12.49 7.14 -8.68
C ASN A 48 -12.26 8.09 -7.50
N ASP A 49 -11.80 7.58 -6.37
CA ASP A 49 -11.46 8.36 -5.17
C ASP A 49 -10.07 9.04 -5.26
N GLY A 50 -9.40 8.95 -6.41
CA GLY A 50 -8.14 9.66 -6.68
C GLY A 50 -6.87 8.89 -6.39
N VAL A 51 -6.95 7.58 -6.15
CA VAL A 51 -5.74 6.74 -6.04
C VAL A 51 -5.05 6.67 -7.39
N ARG A 52 -3.74 6.94 -7.41
CA ARG A 52 -2.86 6.80 -8.59
C ARG A 52 -1.90 5.65 -8.34
N ILE A 53 -1.78 4.75 -9.29
CA ILE A 53 -0.96 3.54 -9.16
C ILE A 53 0.20 3.57 -10.15
N TYR A 54 1.39 3.29 -9.64
CA TYR A 54 2.62 3.11 -10.41
C TYR A 54 3.02 1.64 -10.42
N GLY A 55 3.43 1.15 -11.56
CA GLY A 55 3.84 -0.24 -11.75
C GLY A 55 5.28 -0.36 -12.19
N TYR A 56 5.99 -1.33 -11.62
CA TYR A 56 7.34 -1.71 -12.01
C TYR A 56 7.30 -2.84 -13.03
N HIS A 57 7.99 -2.62 -14.17
CA HIS A 57 8.11 -3.61 -15.24
C HIS A 57 9.53 -4.16 -15.33
N LEU A 58 9.59 -5.47 -15.45
CA LEU A 58 10.79 -6.22 -15.83
C LEU A 58 10.47 -6.96 -17.14
N ASN A 59 11.25 -6.71 -18.20
CA ASN A 59 11.03 -7.33 -19.53
C ASN A 59 9.56 -7.21 -20.01
N ASN A 60 8.99 -6.02 -19.87
CA ASN A 60 7.59 -5.71 -20.20
C ASN A 60 6.51 -6.42 -19.36
N ILE A 61 6.89 -7.18 -18.35
CA ILE A 61 5.97 -7.82 -17.42
C ILE A 61 5.82 -6.93 -16.19
N LEU A 62 4.59 -6.63 -15.79
CA LEU A 62 4.30 -5.94 -14.53
C LEU A 62 4.54 -6.89 -13.37
N ILE A 63 5.44 -6.53 -12.46
CA ILE A 63 5.84 -7.38 -11.33
C ILE A 63 5.65 -6.75 -9.94
N GLY A 64 5.34 -5.46 -9.88
CA GLY A 64 5.06 -4.78 -8.63
C GLY A 64 4.29 -3.50 -8.86
N VAL A 65 3.54 -3.08 -7.84
CA VAL A 65 2.73 -1.86 -7.85
C VAL A 65 2.89 -1.09 -6.55
N ILE A 66 2.68 0.23 -6.63
CA ILE A 66 2.53 1.11 -5.47
C ILE A 66 1.55 2.22 -5.81
N GLY A 67 0.65 2.53 -4.89
CA GLY A 67 -0.33 3.60 -5.05
C GLY A 67 -0.08 4.79 -4.15
N VAL A 68 -0.59 5.94 -4.55
CA VAL A 68 -0.67 7.16 -3.73
C VAL A 68 -2.05 7.77 -3.84
N GLN A 69 -2.49 8.37 -2.77
CA GLN A 69 -3.73 9.13 -2.72
C GLN A 69 -3.52 10.41 -1.93
N LYS A 70 -3.81 11.56 -2.52
CA LYS A 70 -3.85 12.82 -1.77
C LYS A 70 -5.15 12.89 -0.98
N VAL A 71 -5.04 13.00 0.34
CA VAL A 71 -6.18 13.15 1.25
C VAL A 71 -5.90 14.33 2.17
N LYS A 72 -6.70 15.40 2.05
CA LYS A 72 -6.50 16.62 2.83
C LYS A 72 -5.07 17.16 2.70
N ASP A 73 -4.32 17.18 3.80
CA ASP A 73 -2.97 17.73 3.90
C ASP A 73 -1.86 16.66 3.82
N VAL A 74 -2.20 15.40 3.51
CA VAL A 74 -1.24 14.29 3.45
C VAL A 74 -1.31 13.54 2.12
N ILE A 75 -0.26 12.76 1.85
CA ILE A 75 -0.23 11.74 0.81
C ILE A 75 -0.26 10.37 1.50
N LEU A 76 -1.28 9.56 1.21
CA LEU A 76 -1.34 8.18 1.65
C LEU A 76 -0.62 7.29 0.66
N ILE A 77 0.25 6.39 1.14
CA ILE A 77 0.79 5.29 0.35
C ILE A 77 -0.22 4.14 0.42
N ARG A 78 -0.58 3.61 -0.75
CA ARG A 78 -1.57 2.55 -0.91
C ARG A 78 -0.99 1.43 -1.77
N HIS A 79 -1.42 0.18 -1.54
CA HIS A 79 -1.17 -0.96 -2.44
C HIS A 79 0.29 -1.17 -2.84
N ALA A 80 1.21 -1.14 -1.88
CA ALA A 80 2.61 -1.47 -2.11
C ALA A 80 2.80 -2.99 -2.13
N TYR A 81 2.74 -3.58 -3.31
CA TYR A 81 2.79 -5.03 -3.51
C TYR A 81 3.77 -5.43 -4.61
N THR A 82 4.45 -6.54 -4.41
CA THR A 82 5.32 -7.16 -5.40
C THR A 82 4.93 -8.62 -5.53
N LEU A 83 4.83 -9.12 -6.77
CA LEU A 83 4.58 -10.54 -7.03
C LEU A 83 5.50 -11.42 -6.19
N SER A 84 4.96 -12.48 -5.60
CA SER A 84 5.67 -13.36 -4.66
C SER A 84 7.01 -13.85 -5.20
N LEU A 85 7.09 -14.19 -6.49
CA LEU A 85 8.32 -14.62 -7.17
C LEU A 85 9.40 -13.52 -7.29
N TYR A 86 9.03 -12.26 -7.14
CA TYR A 86 9.91 -11.10 -7.31
C TYR A 86 10.15 -10.32 -6.02
N GLN A 87 9.67 -10.80 -4.88
CA GLN A 87 9.91 -10.21 -3.58
C GLN A 87 11.40 -10.30 -3.20
N CYS A 88 11.84 -9.39 -2.32
CA CYS A 88 13.24 -9.30 -1.85
C CYS A 88 14.29 -9.06 -2.97
N LYS A 89 13.87 -8.58 -4.14
CA LYS A 89 14.74 -8.27 -5.29
C LYS A 89 14.81 -6.77 -5.60
N GLY A 90 14.43 -5.92 -4.64
CA GLY A 90 14.52 -4.46 -4.78
C GLY A 90 13.35 -3.78 -5.49
N VAL A 91 12.35 -4.52 -5.97
CA VAL A 91 11.19 -3.96 -6.70
C VAL A 91 10.41 -2.96 -5.83
N GLY A 92 10.07 -3.35 -4.60
CA GLY A 92 9.36 -2.47 -3.66
C GLY A 92 10.17 -1.22 -3.31
N SER A 93 11.48 -1.36 -3.14
CA SER A 93 12.38 -0.23 -2.88
C SER A 93 12.40 0.75 -4.04
N ALA A 94 12.54 0.27 -5.27
CA ALA A 94 12.51 1.13 -6.47
C ALA A 94 11.18 1.88 -6.63
N LEU A 95 10.06 1.20 -6.35
CA LEU A 95 8.73 1.81 -6.38
C LEU A 95 8.58 2.90 -5.30
N LEU A 96 8.99 2.61 -4.07
CA LEU A 96 8.90 3.59 -2.98
C LEU A 96 9.81 4.80 -3.23
N GLU A 97 11.06 4.59 -3.67
CA GLU A 97 11.97 5.67 -4.05
C GLU A 97 11.39 6.57 -5.15
N HIS A 98 10.72 5.97 -6.14
CA HIS A 98 10.03 6.72 -7.19
C HIS A 98 8.97 7.65 -6.60
N LEU A 99 8.16 7.16 -5.65
CA LEU A 99 7.16 7.99 -4.97
C LEU A 99 7.80 9.09 -4.11
N LEU A 100 8.84 8.76 -3.37
CA LEU A 100 9.55 9.72 -2.52
C LEU A 100 10.13 10.87 -3.34
N LYS A 101 10.71 10.58 -4.51
CA LYS A 101 11.23 11.60 -5.43
C LYS A 101 10.13 12.52 -5.96
N LYS A 102 8.94 11.99 -6.22
CA LYS A 102 7.79 12.78 -6.71
C LYS A 102 7.12 13.63 -5.62
N ASN A 103 7.28 13.27 -4.36
CA ASN A 103 6.56 13.87 -3.24
C ASN A 103 7.51 14.40 -2.16
N LYS A 104 8.65 14.97 -2.56
CA LYS A 104 9.76 15.40 -1.65
C LYS A 104 9.35 16.31 -0.50
N ASN A 105 8.35 17.14 -0.69
CA ASN A 105 7.91 18.13 0.29
C ASN A 105 6.53 17.80 0.88
N SER A 106 6.15 16.53 0.82
CA SER A 106 4.84 16.10 1.28
C SER A 106 4.97 15.27 2.56
N ARG A 107 3.97 15.40 3.43
CA ARG A 107 3.78 14.52 4.56
C ARG A 107 3.19 13.20 4.05
N LEU A 108 3.94 12.11 4.18
CA LEU A 108 3.54 10.78 3.71
C LEU A 108 3.14 9.89 4.88
N LEU A 109 1.98 9.26 4.76
CA LEU A 109 1.50 8.27 5.72
C LEU A 109 1.31 6.93 5.01
N VAL A 110 1.60 5.85 5.71
CA VAL A 110 1.26 4.50 5.29
C VAL A 110 0.63 3.73 6.43
N GLY A 111 -0.50 3.09 6.16
CA GLY A 111 -1.15 2.16 7.08
C GLY A 111 -0.86 0.72 6.66
N THR A 112 -0.58 -0.15 7.61
CA THR A 112 -0.43 -1.60 7.38
C THR A 112 -0.92 -2.40 8.57
N TRP A 113 -1.08 -3.70 8.40
CA TRP A 113 -1.49 -4.58 9.49
C TRP A 113 -0.42 -4.64 10.59
N LYS A 114 -0.84 -4.59 11.86
CA LYS A 114 0.08 -4.57 13.00
C LYS A 114 1.03 -5.77 13.06
N ASN A 115 0.62 -6.91 12.52
CA ASN A 115 1.43 -8.13 12.49
C ASN A 115 2.25 -8.30 11.20
N ALA A 116 2.14 -7.37 10.25
CA ALA A 116 2.94 -7.36 9.03
C ALA A 116 4.34 -6.78 9.29
N ASN A 117 5.14 -7.48 10.09
CA ASN A 117 6.46 -7.02 10.54
C ASN A 117 7.42 -6.73 9.37
N TRP A 118 7.31 -7.47 8.29
CA TRP A 118 8.12 -7.23 7.07
C TRP A 118 7.82 -5.87 6.44
N ALA A 119 6.54 -5.45 6.43
CA ALA A 119 6.14 -4.15 5.90
C ALA A 119 6.63 -3.01 6.81
N ILE A 120 6.48 -3.15 8.12
CA ILE A 120 6.96 -2.17 9.10
C ILE A 120 8.48 -1.98 8.96
N LYS A 121 9.23 -3.07 8.89
CA LYS A 121 10.69 -3.03 8.70
C LYS A 121 11.07 -2.38 7.38
N PHE A 122 10.32 -2.68 6.32
CA PHE A 122 10.55 -2.10 4.99
C PHE A 122 10.44 -0.56 5.02
N TYR A 123 9.34 -0.02 5.56
CA TYR A 123 9.16 1.44 5.63
C TYR A 123 10.16 2.13 6.55
N LYS A 124 10.55 1.50 7.67
CA LYS A 124 11.58 2.05 8.56
C LYS A 124 12.93 2.24 7.86
N LYS A 125 13.29 1.40 6.89
CA LYS A 125 14.51 1.57 6.07
C LYS A 125 14.50 2.84 5.21
N PHE A 126 13.32 3.42 4.98
CA PHE A 126 13.13 4.66 4.21
C PHE A 126 12.77 5.85 5.12
N ASP A 127 13.22 5.82 6.37
CA ASP A 127 13.05 6.90 7.36
C ASP A 127 11.60 7.17 7.76
N PHE A 128 10.69 6.18 7.56
CA PHE A 128 9.36 6.26 8.14
C PHE A 128 9.42 5.93 9.63
N ILE A 129 8.72 6.72 10.43
CA ILE A 129 8.63 6.58 11.88
C ILE A 129 7.30 5.93 12.23
N LEU A 130 7.33 4.88 13.05
CA LEU A 130 6.14 4.19 13.54
C LEU A 130 5.46 5.04 14.61
N HIS A 131 4.19 5.35 14.42
CA HIS A 131 3.36 6.02 15.41
C HIS A 131 2.96 5.09 16.56
N THR A 132 2.64 5.67 17.73
CA THR A 132 1.99 4.95 18.82
C THR A 132 0.60 4.46 18.40
N LYS A 133 0.03 3.53 19.14
CA LYS A 133 -1.31 3.01 18.88
C LYS A 133 -2.38 4.12 18.91
N GLU A 134 -2.27 5.02 19.88
CA GLU A 134 -3.19 6.15 20.05
C GLU A 134 -3.11 7.11 18.87
N GLU A 135 -1.89 7.50 18.47
CA GLU A 135 -1.65 8.35 17.30
C GLU A 135 -2.14 7.69 16.02
N ALA A 136 -1.86 6.39 15.83
CA ALA A 136 -2.31 5.64 14.67
C ALA A 136 -3.85 5.61 14.58
N THR A 137 -4.54 5.42 15.69
CA THR A 137 -6.02 5.43 15.73
C THR A 137 -6.57 6.79 15.28
N LEU A 138 -6.00 7.88 15.78
CA LEU A 138 -6.40 9.24 15.38
C LEU A 138 -6.16 9.48 13.88
N LEU A 139 -5.00 9.09 13.36
CA LEU A 139 -4.64 9.27 11.95
C LEU A 139 -5.49 8.41 11.02
N LEU A 140 -5.75 7.16 11.39
CA LEU A 140 -6.61 6.26 10.61
C LEU A 140 -8.05 6.78 10.53
N ASN A 141 -8.60 7.26 11.64
CA ASN A 141 -9.94 7.87 11.65
C ASN A 141 -10.00 9.17 10.83
N LYS A 142 -8.92 9.94 10.80
CA LYS A 142 -8.86 11.23 10.09
C LYS A 142 -8.71 11.07 8.58
N TYR A 143 -7.90 10.13 8.12
CA TYR A 143 -7.44 10.06 6.73
C TYR A 143 -7.90 8.81 5.97
N TRP A 144 -8.32 7.74 6.63
CA TRP A 144 -8.78 6.50 6.01
C TRP A 144 -10.27 6.28 6.20
N ASP A 145 -10.89 5.67 5.20
CA ASP A 145 -12.25 5.15 5.27
C ASP A 145 -12.20 3.62 5.38
N ILE A 146 -11.98 3.12 6.58
CA ILE A 146 -11.84 1.70 6.88
C ILE A 146 -12.67 1.32 8.12
N PRO A 147 -13.12 0.04 8.22
CA PRO A 147 -13.88 -0.42 9.38
C PRO A 147 -13.10 -0.31 10.70
N LYS A 148 -13.79 -0.08 11.80
CA LYS A 148 -13.20 -0.04 13.16
C LYS A 148 -12.31 -1.24 13.48
N LYS A 149 -12.69 -2.42 13.02
CA LYS A 149 -11.96 -3.66 13.18
C LYS A 149 -10.58 -3.62 12.50
N GLN A 150 -10.51 -3.07 11.29
CA GLN A 150 -9.24 -2.85 10.60
C GLN A 150 -8.39 -1.80 11.32
N ILE A 151 -8.98 -0.73 11.83
CA ILE A 151 -8.28 0.29 12.62
C ILE A 151 -7.60 -0.35 13.83
N LYS A 152 -8.29 -1.19 14.58
CA LYS A 152 -7.74 -1.89 15.76
C LYS A 152 -6.54 -2.80 15.45
N ASN A 153 -6.44 -3.28 14.23
CA ASN A 153 -5.42 -4.22 13.78
C ASN A 153 -4.38 -3.59 12.85
N SER A 154 -4.38 -2.27 12.74
CA SER A 154 -3.48 -1.52 11.87
C SER A 154 -2.50 -0.65 12.65
N VAL A 155 -1.38 -0.37 12.02
CA VAL A 155 -0.38 0.61 12.45
C VAL A 155 -0.22 1.68 11.37
N VAL A 156 0.35 2.82 11.74
CA VAL A 156 0.67 3.91 10.82
C VAL A 156 2.14 4.28 10.97
N LEU A 157 2.80 4.46 9.84
CA LEU A 157 4.14 5.04 9.77
C LEU A 157 4.08 6.34 8.97
N GLU A 158 4.94 7.26 9.32
CA GLU A 158 4.97 8.61 8.73
C GLU A 158 6.38 9.02 8.33
N ARG A 159 6.47 9.71 7.21
CA ARG A 159 7.68 10.40 6.76
C ARG A 159 7.33 11.83 6.32
N ASN A 160 8.09 12.78 6.83
CA ASN A 160 8.01 14.20 6.43
C ASN A 160 9.09 14.54 5.42
#